data_45b71c8d835091eada5d407f7b07d46d
#
_entry.id   45b71c8d835091eada5d407f7b07d46d
#
_cell.length_a   1.000
_cell.length_b   1.000
_cell.length_c   1.000
_cell.angle_alpha   90.00
_cell.angle_beta   90.00
_cell.angle_gamma   90.00
#
_symmetry.space_group_name_H-M   'P 1'
#
loop_
_entity.id
_entity.type
_entity.pdbx_description
1 polymer ?
#
loop_
_entity_poly.entity_id
_entity_poly.type
_entity_poly.pdbx_seq_one_letter_code
_entity_poly.pdbx_strand_id
1 'polypeptide(L)'
;EMCGGFLGFEEFSSMSDASKKDHSMDMKNQLLTSLDNGRVQKALRNGWVRYTTRYTVWAGTQPARFELDSGLDRRFFIIDIEMTPEKELLYKKAQHKQSNMTVEERTELATKAFEIKQWLKNRMEAAVANPPTGILFDDDIGEWINRPDVRSYEADLFRRLAIGYHMMQPQYVGGQPLIITLDDTLTSILDLSLKQRRNVMDADLELIRSTFWMQDLPKSQLLKEVSRMITMGDYQSAKRWVIENLHGQSWYCEYEPETKRRGRKGLLCRIGPLAEE
;
A
#
# COMPACT_ATOMS: atom_id res chain seq x y z
N GLU A 1 -12.65 -10.69 24.44
CA GLU A 1 -11.89 -11.67 23.63
C GLU A 1 -11.05 -10.93 22.61
N MET A 2 -9.81 -11.33 22.43
CA MET A 2 -8.90 -10.78 21.45
C MET A 2 -8.84 -11.76 20.27
N CYS A 3 -9.39 -11.36 19.12
CA CYS A 3 -9.26 -12.15 17.90
C CYS A 3 -7.95 -11.76 17.21
N GLY A 4 -7.01 -12.68 17.18
CA GLY A 4 -5.75 -12.52 16.45
C GLY A 4 -5.69 -13.53 15.31
N GLY A 5 -4.97 -13.18 14.23
CA GLY A 5 -4.82 -14.10 13.13
C GLY A 5 -4.25 -13.44 11.87
N PHE A 6 -4.34 -14.19 10.79
CA PHE A 6 -3.93 -13.80 9.46
C PHE A 6 -5.14 -13.85 8.53
N LEU A 7 -5.37 -12.78 7.79
CA LEU A 7 -6.41 -12.70 6.77
C LEU A 7 -5.76 -12.62 5.39
N GLY A 8 -6.07 -13.59 4.53
CA GLY A 8 -5.65 -13.62 3.15
C GLY A 8 -6.79 -13.27 2.20
N PHE A 9 -6.57 -12.33 1.30
CA PHE A 9 -7.48 -12.00 0.20
C PHE A 9 -6.77 -12.26 -1.12
N GLU A 10 -7.30 -13.17 -1.93
CA GLU A 10 -6.73 -13.47 -3.26
C GLU A 10 -6.93 -12.32 -4.23
N GLU A 11 -8.06 -11.61 -4.13
CA GLU A 11 -8.41 -10.46 -4.94
C GLU A 11 -9.04 -9.37 -4.07
N PHE A 12 -8.23 -8.39 -3.66
CA PHE A 12 -8.67 -7.32 -2.78
C PHE A 12 -9.50 -6.25 -3.50
N SER A 13 -9.33 -6.11 -4.81
CA SER A 13 -10.08 -5.15 -5.61
C SER A 13 -11.58 -5.42 -5.57
N SER A 14 -12.01 -6.67 -5.38
CA SER A 14 -13.43 -7.00 -5.22
C SER A 14 -14.04 -6.39 -3.95
N MET A 15 -13.25 -6.16 -2.92
CA MET A 15 -13.67 -5.46 -1.69
C MET A 15 -13.74 -3.95 -1.89
N SER A 16 -12.87 -3.37 -2.71
CA SER A 16 -12.89 -1.93 -3.02
C SER A 16 -13.99 -1.60 -4.05
N ASP A 17 -14.18 -2.42 -5.08
CA ASP A 17 -15.26 -2.26 -6.09
C ASP A 17 -16.66 -2.41 -5.51
N ALA A 18 -16.81 -3.19 -4.46
CA ALA A 18 -18.06 -3.30 -3.71
C ALA A 18 -18.46 -1.96 -3.05
N SER A 19 -17.59 -0.92 -3.06
CA SER A 19 -17.82 0.41 -2.47
C SER A 19 -19.01 1.17 -3.08
N LYS A 20 -19.59 0.68 -4.17
CA LYS A 20 -20.81 1.25 -4.76
C LYS A 20 -22.11 0.90 -4.02
N LYS A 21 -22.04 0.09 -2.97
CA LYS A 21 -23.18 -0.24 -2.10
C LYS A 21 -22.82 0.15 -0.66
N ASP A 22 -23.73 0.80 0.05
CA ASP A 22 -23.52 1.33 1.42
C ASP A 22 -22.84 0.34 2.41
N HIS A 23 -23.14 -0.95 2.29
CA HIS A 23 -22.57 -1.98 3.15
C HIS A 23 -21.07 -2.23 2.97
N SER A 24 -20.50 -1.96 1.83
CA SER A 24 -19.09 -2.22 1.55
C SER A 24 -18.18 -1.07 1.98
N MET A 25 -18.69 0.17 1.93
CA MET A 25 -18.00 1.30 2.58
C MET A 25 -17.84 1.07 4.08
N ASP A 26 -18.87 0.53 4.75
CA ASP A 26 -18.80 0.15 6.15
C ASP A 26 -17.74 -0.92 6.42
N MET A 27 -17.63 -1.93 5.56
CA MET A 27 -16.63 -2.99 5.70
C MET A 27 -15.19 -2.46 5.51
N LYS A 28 -14.96 -1.60 4.51
CA LYS A 28 -13.68 -0.94 4.28
C LYS A 28 -13.27 -0.10 5.48
N ASN A 29 -14.16 0.75 5.97
CA ASN A 29 -13.91 1.59 7.15
C ASN A 29 -13.65 0.77 8.41
N GLN A 30 -14.35 -0.35 8.60
CA GLN A 30 -14.10 -1.26 9.71
C GLN A 30 -12.75 -1.94 9.61
N LEU A 31 -12.36 -2.38 8.40
CA LEU A 31 -11.03 -2.94 8.14
C LEU A 31 -9.94 -1.91 8.47
N LEU A 32 -10.05 -0.69 7.95
CA LEU A 32 -9.09 0.39 8.20
C LEU A 32 -8.97 0.71 9.70
N THR A 33 -10.10 0.84 10.40
CA THR A 33 -10.13 1.11 11.84
C THR A 33 -9.51 -0.03 12.63
N SER A 34 -9.77 -1.28 12.23
CA SER A 34 -9.21 -2.45 12.90
C SER A 34 -7.70 -2.60 12.69
N LEU A 35 -7.18 -2.20 11.52
CA LEU A 35 -5.75 -2.18 11.25
C LEU A 35 -5.01 -1.08 12.03
N ASP A 36 -5.66 0.08 12.26
CA ASP A 36 -5.04 1.17 13.01
C ASP A 36 -5.00 0.92 14.51
N ASN A 37 -6.16 0.65 15.09
CA ASN A 37 -6.35 0.69 16.54
C ASN A 37 -6.57 -0.70 17.14
N GLY A 38 -6.78 -1.71 16.33
CA GLY A 38 -7.18 -3.02 16.78
C GLY A 38 -8.51 -3.01 17.53
N ARG A 39 -9.33 -1.96 17.38
CA ARG A 39 -10.63 -1.82 18.05
C ARG A 39 -11.72 -1.56 17.03
N VAL A 40 -12.74 -2.38 17.06
CA VAL A 40 -13.92 -2.23 16.20
C VAL A 40 -15.14 -2.03 17.07
N GLN A 41 -15.94 -1.01 16.71
CA GLN A 41 -17.24 -0.76 17.35
C GLN A 41 -18.29 -0.68 16.25
N LYS A 42 -19.37 -1.39 16.42
CA LYS A 42 -20.50 -1.37 15.48
C LYS A 42 -21.81 -1.25 16.25
N ALA A 43 -22.63 -0.28 15.89
CA ALA A 43 -23.99 -0.20 16.34
C ALA A 43 -24.83 -1.23 15.59
N LEU A 44 -25.51 -2.08 16.33
CA LEU A 44 -26.52 -3.01 15.81
C LEU A 44 -27.89 -2.63 16.36
N ARG A 45 -28.95 -3.15 15.74
CA ARG A 45 -30.32 -2.88 16.20
C ARG A 45 -30.55 -3.17 17.70
N ASN A 46 -29.82 -4.16 18.23
CA ASN A 46 -29.95 -4.64 19.61
C ASN A 46 -28.81 -4.17 20.53
N GLY A 47 -28.03 -3.13 20.14
CA GLY A 47 -26.94 -2.63 20.97
C GLY A 47 -25.63 -2.45 20.23
N TRP A 48 -24.56 -2.24 20.99
CA TRP A 48 -23.23 -2.05 20.48
C TRP A 48 -22.43 -3.34 20.55
N VAL A 49 -21.79 -3.71 19.44
CA VAL A 49 -20.74 -4.74 19.43
C VAL A 49 -19.39 -4.04 19.48
N ARG A 50 -18.54 -4.46 20.42
CA ARG A 50 -17.18 -3.98 20.60
C ARG A 50 -16.25 -5.16 20.68
N TYR A 51 -15.20 -5.16 19.89
CA TYR A 51 -14.17 -6.20 19.95
C TYR A 51 -12.79 -5.63 19.61
N THR A 52 -11.76 -6.28 20.12
CA THR A 52 -10.37 -5.97 19.84
C THR A 52 -9.84 -7.00 18.87
N THR A 53 -9.17 -6.53 17.82
CA THR A 53 -8.56 -7.37 16.79
C THR A 53 -7.06 -7.15 16.75
N ARG A 54 -6.32 -8.22 16.50
CA ARG A 54 -4.90 -8.17 16.12
C ARG A 54 -4.70 -9.16 15.00
N TYR A 55 -4.71 -8.69 13.78
CA TYR A 55 -4.49 -9.54 12.62
C TYR A 55 -3.61 -8.84 11.59
N THR A 56 -2.95 -9.65 10.79
CA THR A 56 -2.20 -9.21 9.61
C THR A 56 -3.03 -9.50 8.38
N VAL A 57 -3.07 -8.57 7.45
CA VAL A 57 -3.74 -8.72 6.16
C VAL A 57 -2.69 -8.93 5.08
N TRP A 58 -2.88 -9.98 4.30
CA TRP A 58 -2.18 -10.22 3.05
C TRP A 58 -3.20 -10.15 1.92
N ALA A 59 -2.99 -9.24 0.98
CA ALA A 59 -3.97 -8.98 -0.07
C ALA A 59 -3.29 -8.97 -1.44
N GLY A 60 -3.80 -9.80 -2.34
CA GLY A 60 -3.48 -9.72 -3.76
C GLY A 60 -4.39 -8.72 -4.46
N THR A 61 -3.86 -7.92 -5.37
CA THR A 61 -4.66 -7.02 -6.20
C THR A 61 -3.96 -6.76 -7.52
N GLN A 62 -4.74 -6.40 -8.53
CA GLN A 62 -4.19 -5.91 -9.79
C GLN A 62 -3.75 -4.45 -9.61
N PRO A 63 -2.55 -4.04 -10.08
CA PRO A 63 -2.05 -2.67 -9.91
C PRO A 63 -3.05 -1.60 -10.34
N ALA A 64 -3.71 -1.80 -11.47
CA ALA A 64 -4.72 -0.87 -12.01
C ALA A 64 -6.00 -0.73 -11.16
N ARG A 65 -6.16 -1.56 -10.13
CA ARG A 65 -7.34 -1.58 -9.25
C ARG A 65 -7.02 -1.30 -7.79
N PHE A 66 -5.78 -0.97 -7.48
CA PHE A 66 -5.37 -0.69 -6.11
C PHE A 66 -5.45 0.82 -5.83
N GLU A 67 -6.40 1.19 -5.00
CA GLU A 67 -6.54 2.59 -4.54
C GLU A 67 -5.56 2.89 -3.42
N LEU A 68 -4.52 3.63 -3.71
CA LEU A 68 -3.61 4.16 -2.70
C LEU A 68 -4.26 5.26 -1.84
N ASP A 69 -5.15 6.06 -2.43
CA ASP A 69 -5.72 7.26 -1.80
C ASP A 69 -6.77 7.03 -0.71
N SER A 70 -7.23 5.82 -0.56
CA SER A 70 -8.30 5.51 0.41
C SER A 70 -7.82 5.34 1.85
N GLY A 71 -6.58 5.71 2.15
CA GLY A 71 -5.93 5.49 3.44
C GLY A 71 -5.42 4.05 3.62
N LEU A 72 -5.49 3.22 2.58
CA LEU A 72 -4.87 1.91 2.53
C LEU A 72 -3.36 2.05 2.36
N ASP A 73 -2.92 3.06 1.61
CA ASP A 73 -1.53 3.35 1.32
C ASP A 73 -0.66 3.44 2.58
N ARG A 74 -1.13 4.09 3.64
CA ARG A 74 -0.40 4.24 4.90
C ARG A 74 -0.40 2.98 5.78
N ARG A 75 -1.14 1.93 5.41
CA ARG A 75 -1.32 0.71 6.22
C ARG A 75 -0.74 -0.54 5.61
N PHE A 76 -0.50 -0.52 4.30
CA PHE A 76 -0.02 -1.68 3.56
C PHE A 76 1.38 -1.45 3.00
N PHE A 77 2.21 -2.47 3.11
CA PHE A 77 3.38 -2.61 2.26
C PHE A 77 2.93 -3.07 0.88
N ILE A 78 3.47 -2.43 -0.14
CA ILE A 78 3.20 -2.79 -1.53
C ILE A 78 4.37 -3.64 -2.00
N ILE A 79 4.08 -4.84 -2.49
CA ILE A 79 5.03 -5.71 -3.15
C ILE A 79 4.55 -5.85 -4.59
N ASP A 80 5.17 -5.10 -5.48
CA ASP A 80 4.90 -5.19 -6.90
C ASP A 80 5.72 -6.33 -7.51
N ILE A 81 5.02 -7.25 -8.17
CA ILE A 81 5.63 -8.37 -8.90
C ILE A 81 5.66 -7.99 -10.38
N GLU A 82 6.61 -7.14 -10.74
CA GLU A 82 6.84 -6.82 -12.14
C GLU A 82 7.28 -8.07 -12.92
N MET A 83 6.47 -8.45 -13.89
CA MET A 83 6.68 -9.63 -14.73
C MET A 83 7.46 -9.24 -15.99
N THR A 84 8.79 -9.21 -15.90
CA THR A 84 9.62 -9.03 -17.09
C THR A 84 9.60 -10.31 -17.95
N PRO A 85 9.91 -10.22 -19.26
CA PRO A 85 9.97 -11.41 -20.13
C PRO A 85 10.88 -12.53 -19.59
N GLU A 86 11.99 -12.16 -18.95
CA GLU A 86 12.92 -13.11 -18.34
C GLU A 86 12.29 -13.78 -17.11
N LYS A 87 11.62 -13.02 -16.25
CA LYS A 87 10.88 -13.57 -15.09
C LYS A 87 9.72 -14.45 -15.53
N GLU A 88 9.00 -14.04 -16.57
CA GLU A 88 7.93 -14.86 -17.15
C GLU A 88 8.46 -16.21 -17.68
N LEU A 89 9.60 -16.18 -18.35
CA LEU A 89 10.25 -17.41 -18.81
C LEU A 89 10.69 -18.30 -17.64
N LEU A 90 11.26 -17.72 -16.58
CA LEU A 90 11.62 -18.44 -15.36
C LEU A 90 10.39 -19.05 -14.68
N TYR A 91 9.31 -18.29 -14.61
CA TYR A 91 8.04 -18.75 -14.03
C TYR A 91 7.46 -19.93 -14.84
N LYS A 92 7.41 -19.84 -16.17
CA LYS A 92 6.98 -20.93 -17.04
C LYS A 92 7.83 -22.18 -16.87
N LYS A 93 9.17 -22.03 -16.78
CA LYS A 93 10.08 -23.14 -16.50
C LYS A 93 9.83 -23.77 -15.13
N ALA A 94 9.58 -22.95 -14.10
CA ALA A 94 9.25 -23.43 -12.76
C ALA A 94 7.92 -24.19 -12.74
N GLN A 95 6.88 -23.68 -13.40
CA GLN A 95 5.59 -24.36 -13.54
C GLN A 95 5.75 -25.72 -14.27
N HIS A 96 6.51 -25.74 -15.36
CA HIS A 96 6.77 -26.97 -16.09
C HIS A 96 7.51 -27.99 -15.22
N LYS A 97 8.54 -27.55 -14.49
CA LYS A 97 9.25 -28.40 -13.53
C LYS A 97 8.30 -28.92 -12.44
N GLN A 98 7.47 -28.05 -11.87
CA GLN A 98 6.50 -28.45 -10.84
C GLN A 98 5.48 -29.47 -11.35
N SER A 99 5.03 -29.34 -12.60
CA SER A 99 4.09 -30.29 -13.23
C SER A 99 4.71 -31.69 -13.41
N ASN A 100 6.02 -31.73 -13.62
CA ASN A 100 6.78 -32.98 -13.86
C ASN A 100 7.48 -33.53 -12.61
N MET A 101 7.26 -32.92 -11.43
CA MET A 101 7.83 -33.41 -10.17
C MET A 101 7.31 -34.80 -9.82
N THR A 102 8.21 -35.66 -9.37
CA THR A 102 7.84 -36.93 -8.75
C THR A 102 7.13 -36.74 -7.42
N VAL A 103 6.54 -37.79 -6.88
CA VAL A 103 5.90 -37.76 -5.57
C VAL A 103 6.91 -37.44 -4.48
N GLU A 104 8.12 -37.99 -4.60
CA GLU A 104 9.23 -37.79 -3.66
C GLU A 104 9.66 -36.32 -3.63
N GLU A 105 9.88 -35.70 -4.79
CA GLU A 105 10.26 -34.29 -4.93
C GLU A 105 9.18 -33.35 -4.37
N ARG A 106 7.89 -33.65 -4.61
CA ARG A 106 6.77 -32.89 -4.05
C ARG A 106 6.73 -32.99 -2.53
N THR A 107 6.99 -34.20 -2.00
CA THR A 107 7.01 -34.44 -0.54
C THR A 107 8.17 -33.68 0.10
N GLU A 108 9.37 -33.70 -0.53
CA GLU A 108 10.52 -32.94 -0.03
C GLU A 108 10.23 -31.41 -0.02
N LEU A 109 9.64 -30.90 -1.09
CA LEU A 109 9.26 -29.47 -1.17
C LEU A 109 8.23 -29.11 -0.10
N ALA A 110 7.22 -29.96 0.10
CA ALA A 110 6.20 -29.76 1.13
C ALA A 110 6.80 -29.79 2.54
N THR A 111 7.76 -30.68 2.78
CA THR A 111 8.48 -30.77 4.06
C THR A 111 9.26 -29.49 4.32
N LYS A 112 10.04 -29.00 3.35
CA LYS A 112 10.78 -27.74 3.48
C LYS A 112 9.86 -26.55 3.72
N ALA A 113 8.73 -26.48 3.00
CA ALA A 113 7.74 -25.43 3.21
C ALA A 113 7.13 -25.48 4.61
N PHE A 114 6.87 -26.69 5.13
CA PHE A 114 6.37 -26.89 6.48
C PHE A 114 7.40 -26.47 7.53
N GLU A 115 8.68 -26.82 7.35
CA GLU A 115 9.77 -26.42 8.26
C GLU A 115 9.91 -24.89 8.34
N ILE A 116 9.89 -24.20 7.19
CA ILE A 116 9.91 -22.72 7.14
C ILE A 116 8.69 -22.15 7.88
N LYS A 117 7.50 -22.70 7.62
CA LYS A 117 6.26 -22.27 8.30
C LYS A 117 6.34 -22.47 9.82
N GLN A 118 6.88 -23.58 10.28
CA GLN A 118 7.05 -23.82 11.73
C GLN A 118 8.09 -22.88 12.33
N TRP A 119 9.18 -22.63 11.63
CA TRP A 119 10.19 -21.68 12.08
C TRP A 119 9.59 -20.27 12.21
N LEU A 120 8.86 -19.78 11.21
CA LEU A 120 8.17 -18.48 11.26
C LEU A 120 7.18 -18.41 12.43
N LYS A 121 6.36 -19.46 12.59
CA LYS A 121 5.38 -19.56 13.69
C LYS A 121 6.08 -19.46 15.05
N ASN A 122 7.13 -20.26 15.27
CA ASN A 122 7.87 -20.27 16.52
C ASN A 122 8.50 -18.92 16.83
N ARG A 123 9.03 -18.22 15.81
CA ARG A 123 9.57 -16.85 15.96
C ARG A 123 8.50 -15.86 16.36
N MET A 124 7.34 -15.90 15.68
CA MET A 124 6.22 -15.02 16.01
C MET A 124 5.69 -15.28 17.42
N GLU A 125 5.53 -16.54 17.82
CA GLU A 125 5.09 -16.93 19.16
C GLU A 125 6.09 -16.48 20.23
N ALA A 126 7.38 -16.65 20.00
CA ALA A 126 8.43 -16.17 20.90
C ALA A 126 8.41 -14.63 21.05
N ALA A 127 8.24 -13.91 19.95
CA ALA A 127 8.15 -12.45 19.96
C ALA A 127 6.89 -11.93 20.70
N VAL A 128 5.77 -12.66 20.59
CA VAL A 128 4.53 -12.32 21.31
C VAL A 128 4.63 -12.66 22.80
N ALA A 129 5.23 -13.80 23.13
CA ALA A 129 5.41 -14.24 24.52
C ALA A 129 6.39 -13.37 25.31
N ASN A 130 7.43 -12.89 24.65
CA ASN A 130 8.46 -12.04 25.22
C ASN A 130 8.66 -10.77 24.39
N PRO A 131 7.72 -9.82 24.45
CA PRO A 131 7.85 -8.57 23.71
C PRO A 131 9.07 -7.75 24.20
N PRO A 132 9.62 -6.86 23.36
CA PRO A 132 10.66 -5.95 23.81
C PRO A 132 10.12 -5.02 24.89
N THR A 133 10.95 -4.69 25.88
CA THR A 133 10.61 -3.75 26.96
C THR A 133 10.61 -2.29 26.51
N GLY A 134 11.23 -2.00 25.37
CA GLY A 134 11.27 -0.69 24.72
C GLY A 134 11.81 -0.85 23.31
N ILE A 135 11.62 0.18 22.49
CA ILE A 135 12.12 0.24 21.12
C ILE A 135 12.92 1.51 20.99
N LEU A 136 14.17 1.39 20.60
CA LEU A 136 15.10 2.49 20.38
C LEU A 136 15.53 2.47 18.92
N PHE A 137 15.46 3.60 18.26
CA PHE A 137 15.94 3.76 16.89
C PHE A 137 17.30 4.44 16.93
N ASP A 138 18.26 3.87 16.23
CA ASP A 138 19.56 4.51 16.00
C ASP A 138 19.43 5.70 15.05
N ASP A 139 20.40 6.61 15.08
CA ASP A 139 20.38 7.85 14.29
C ASP A 139 20.31 7.54 12.79
N ASP A 140 21.04 6.54 12.30
CA ASP A 140 21.06 6.14 10.88
C ASP A 140 19.65 5.78 10.34
N ILE A 141 18.86 5.05 11.11
CA ILE A 141 17.49 4.73 10.72
C ILE A 141 16.59 5.97 10.79
N GLY A 142 16.85 6.84 11.76
CA GLY A 142 16.20 8.14 11.88
C GLY A 142 16.44 9.01 10.64
N GLU A 143 17.68 9.10 10.18
CA GLU A 143 18.07 9.83 8.98
C GLU A 143 17.40 9.24 7.73
N TRP A 144 17.40 7.90 7.59
CA TRP A 144 16.74 7.24 6.46
C TRP A 144 15.23 7.55 6.41
N ILE A 145 14.54 7.49 7.54
CA ILE A 145 13.08 7.76 7.64
C ILE A 145 12.75 9.24 7.39
N ASN A 146 13.66 10.15 7.75
CA ASN A 146 13.47 11.59 7.58
C ASN A 146 13.92 12.11 6.19
N ARG A 147 14.23 11.24 5.25
CA ARG A 147 14.55 11.62 3.86
C ARG A 147 13.40 12.40 3.22
N PRO A 148 13.70 13.38 2.35
CA PRO A 148 12.67 14.19 1.68
C PRO A 148 11.70 13.39 0.79
N ASP A 149 12.14 12.22 0.30
CA ASP A 149 11.35 11.32 -0.52
C ASP A 149 10.47 10.36 0.29
N VAL A 150 10.58 10.35 1.63
CA VAL A 150 9.72 9.62 2.56
C VAL A 150 8.64 10.55 3.10
N ARG A 151 7.37 10.26 2.83
CA ARG A 151 6.25 11.07 3.32
C ARG A 151 6.05 10.82 4.82
N SER A 152 5.58 11.84 5.55
CA SER A 152 5.41 11.76 7.00
C SER A 152 4.54 10.59 7.47
N TYR A 153 3.50 10.24 6.72
CA TYR A 153 2.63 9.12 7.03
C TYR A 153 3.24 7.74 6.69
N GLU A 154 4.27 7.70 5.84
CA GLU A 154 5.01 6.49 5.50
C GLU A 154 6.06 6.15 6.58
N ALA A 155 6.52 7.16 7.31
CA ALA A 155 7.52 7.00 8.36
C ALA A 155 7.13 5.91 9.38
N ASP A 156 5.88 5.88 9.82
CA ASP A 156 5.39 4.85 10.75
C ASP A 156 5.36 3.46 10.12
N LEU A 157 5.05 3.37 8.84
CA LEU A 157 5.07 2.11 8.11
C LEU A 157 6.50 1.54 8.07
N PHE A 158 7.47 2.37 7.70
CA PHE A 158 8.88 1.96 7.63
C PHE A 158 9.47 1.64 9.01
N ARG A 159 9.09 2.38 10.07
CA ARG A 159 9.44 2.01 11.45
C ARG A 159 8.92 0.63 11.81
N ARG A 160 7.66 0.31 11.50
CA ARG A 160 7.08 -1.02 11.75
C ARG A 160 7.80 -2.12 10.98
N LEU A 161 8.20 -1.85 9.72
CA LEU A 161 8.98 -2.79 8.93
C LEU A 161 10.34 -3.08 9.57
N ALA A 162 11.05 -2.03 9.99
CA ALA A 162 12.34 -2.15 10.65
C ALA A 162 12.24 -2.92 11.99
N ILE A 163 11.21 -2.63 12.79
CA ILE A 163 10.94 -3.39 14.02
C ILE A 163 10.71 -4.87 13.69
N GLY A 164 9.83 -5.16 12.73
CA GLY A 164 9.54 -6.53 12.32
C GLY A 164 10.78 -7.27 11.82
N TYR A 165 11.61 -6.61 11.03
CA TYR A 165 12.88 -7.15 10.55
C TYR A 165 13.78 -7.60 11.73
N HIS A 166 14.01 -6.71 12.70
CA HIS A 166 14.85 -7.03 13.86
C HIS A 166 14.26 -8.11 14.77
N MET A 167 12.94 -8.12 14.97
CA MET A 167 12.28 -9.17 15.76
C MET A 167 12.35 -10.54 15.09
N MET A 168 12.51 -10.60 13.77
CA MET A 168 12.66 -11.86 13.03
C MET A 168 14.10 -12.34 12.96
N GLN A 169 15.09 -11.54 13.36
CA GLN A 169 16.49 -11.95 13.38
C GLN A 169 16.76 -13.05 14.40
N PRO A 170 17.67 -14.03 14.12
CA PRO A 170 17.97 -15.12 15.03
C PRO A 170 18.46 -14.65 16.42
N GLN A 171 19.14 -13.50 16.47
CA GLN A 171 19.67 -12.91 17.71
C GLN A 171 18.64 -12.17 18.54
N TYR A 172 17.40 -12.05 18.10
CA TYR A 172 16.37 -11.39 18.90
C TYR A 172 16.14 -12.12 20.22
N VAL A 173 16.28 -11.40 21.31
CA VAL A 173 16.00 -11.86 22.67
C VAL A 173 14.91 -10.97 23.25
N GLY A 174 13.76 -11.56 23.55
CA GLY A 174 12.64 -10.84 24.19
C GLY A 174 12.96 -10.42 25.62
N GLY A 175 12.13 -9.52 26.16
CA GLY A 175 12.28 -9.01 27.53
C GLY A 175 13.40 -7.98 27.73
N GLN A 176 14.04 -7.54 26.66
CA GLN A 176 15.06 -6.48 26.64
C GLN A 176 14.67 -5.37 25.67
N PRO A 177 15.27 -4.16 25.79
CA PRO A 177 15.09 -3.11 24.78
C PRO A 177 15.57 -3.59 23.40
N LEU A 178 14.76 -3.36 22.39
CA LEU A 178 15.10 -3.65 21.00
C LEU A 178 15.73 -2.41 20.37
N ILE A 179 16.98 -2.52 19.98
CA ILE A 179 17.70 -1.45 19.27
C ILE A 179 17.53 -1.71 17.77
N ILE A 180 16.99 -0.75 17.07
CA ILE A 180 16.78 -0.79 15.63
C ILE A 180 17.95 -0.06 14.97
N THR A 181 18.77 -0.81 14.26
CA THR A 181 19.93 -0.31 13.51
C THR A 181 19.72 -0.51 12.02
N LEU A 182 20.39 0.27 11.21
CA LEU A 182 20.35 0.16 9.76
C LEU A 182 21.54 -0.71 9.29
N ASP A 183 21.23 -1.88 8.72
CA ASP A 183 22.19 -2.71 8.00
C ASP A 183 21.91 -2.71 6.50
N ASP A 184 22.80 -3.27 5.69
CA ASP A 184 22.69 -3.31 4.23
C ASP A 184 21.42 -4.04 3.77
N THR A 185 21.01 -5.07 4.50
CA THR A 185 19.82 -5.85 4.17
C THR A 185 18.54 -5.06 4.44
N LEU A 186 18.44 -4.44 5.61
CA LEU A 186 17.32 -3.58 5.96
C LEU A 186 17.24 -2.38 5.03
N THR A 187 18.38 -1.72 4.74
CA THR A 187 18.47 -0.62 3.77
C THR A 187 17.90 -1.04 2.42
N SER A 188 18.34 -2.19 1.91
CA SER A 188 17.84 -2.73 0.63
C SER A 188 16.33 -2.99 0.64
N ILE A 189 15.80 -3.52 1.74
CA ILE A 189 14.37 -3.78 1.91
C ILE A 189 13.57 -2.46 1.94
N LEU A 190 14.04 -1.47 2.68
CA LEU A 190 13.40 -0.18 2.81
C LEU A 190 13.41 0.59 1.47
N ASP A 191 14.55 0.64 0.79
CA ASP A 191 14.69 1.30 -0.51
C ASP A 191 13.83 0.61 -1.59
N LEU A 192 13.80 -0.73 -1.61
CA LEU A 192 12.93 -1.47 -2.51
C LEU A 192 11.45 -1.16 -2.24
N SER A 193 11.04 -1.18 -0.97
CA SER A 193 9.67 -0.88 -0.58
C SER A 193 9.27 0.55 -0.96
N LEU A 194 10.15 1.51 -0.75
CA LEU A 194 9.92 2.90 -1.16
C LEU A 194 9.80 3.02 -2.68
N LYS A 195 10.72 2.40 -3.42
CA LYS A 195 10.69 2.38 -4.89
C LYS A 195 9.40 1.78 -5.42
N GLN A 196 8.96 0.64 -4.89
CA GLN A 196 7.72 -0.01 -5.31
C GLN A 196 6.49 0.87 -5.07
N ARG A 197 6.45 1.56 -3.94
CA ARG A 197 5.38 2.54 -3.66
C ARG A 197 5.38 3.68 -4.69
N ARG A 198 6.56 4.21 -5.03
CA ARG A 198 6.68 5.29 -6.04
C ARG A 198 6.30 4.80 -7.43
N ASN A 199 6.70 3.59 -7.82
CA ASN A 199 6.32 3.02 -9.12
C ASN A 199 4.79 2.92 -9.30
N VAL A 200 4.05 2.51 -8.26
CA VAL A 200 2.58 2.46 -8.31
C VAL A 200 1.99 3.87 -8.44
N MET A 201 2.55 4.86 -7.74
CA MET A 201 2.10 6.25 -7.83
C MET A 201 2.45 6.88 -9.19
N ASP A 202 3.63 6.57 -9.73
CA ASP A 202 4.06 7.06 -11.04
C ASP A 202 3.20 6.47 -12.17
N ALA A 203 2.68 5.25 -12.01
CA ALA A 203 1.76 4.65 -12.96
C ALA A 203 0.44 5.42 -13.09
N ASP A 204 -0.10 5.93 -11.98
CA ASP A 204 -1.31 6.75 -11.98
C ASP A 204 -1.06 8.12 -12.65
N LEU A 205 0.10 8.72 -12.37
CA LEU A 205 0.52 9.97 -13.02
C LEU A 205 0.67 9.78 -14.52
N GLU A 206 1.33 8.70 -14.95
CA GLU A 206 1.52 8.41 -16.38
C GLU A 206 0.19 8.06 -17.07
N LEU A 207 -0.75 7.41 -16.37
CA LEU A 207 -2.09 7.17 -16.87
C LEU A 207 -2.83 8.48 -17.17
N ILE A 208 -2.79 9.44 -16.24
CA ILE A 208 -3.41 10.77 -16.45
C ILE A 208 -2.68 11.53 -17.54
N ARG A 209 -1.35 11.52 -17.52
CA ARG A 209 -0.54 12.18 -18.52
C ARG A 209 -0.83 11.64 -19.92
N SER A 210 -0.77 10.33 -20.14
CA SER A 210 -1.00 9.71 -21.45
C SER A 210 -2.42 9.89 -21.95
N THR A 211 -3.42 9.86 -21.05
CA THR A 211 -4.83 10.00 -21.41
C THR A 211 -5.17 11.42 -21.86
N PHE A 212 -4.60 12.44 -21.22
CA PHE A 212 -5.00 13.84 -21.42
C PHE A 212 -3.88 14.71 -22.02
N TRP A 213 -2.82 14.10 -22.54
CA TRP A 213 -1.71 14.83 -23.12
C TRP A 213 -2.16 15.82 -24.21
N MET A 214 -1.68 17.04 -24.15
CA MET A 214 -2.04 18.16 -25.05
C MET A 214 -3.51 18.59 -24.99
N GLN A 215 -4.21 18.27 -23.91
CA GLN A 215 -5.61 18.67 -23.73
C GLN A 215 -5.77 19.77 -22.70
N ASP A 216 -6.69 20.68 -23.01
CA ASP A 216 -7.22 21.68 -22.08
C ASP A 216 -8.59 21.22 -21.58
N LEU A 217 -8.71 20.93 -20.30
CA LEU A 217 -9.92 20.37 -19.71
C LEU A 217 -10.46 21.29 -18.61
N PRO A 218 -11.80 21.42 -18.47
CA PRO A 218 -12.36 21.99 -17.25
C PRO A 218 -11.87 21.21 -16.02
N LYS A 219 -11.41 21.91 -14.98
CA LYS A 219 -10.95 21.26 -13.72
C LYS A 219 -11.99 20.26 -13.18
N SER A 220 -13.27 20.60 -13.29
CA SER A 220 -14.37 19.71 -12.89
C SER A 220 -14.42 18.41 -13.71
N GLN A 221 -14.04 18.46 -14.98
CA GLN A 221 -13.97 17.28 -15.84
C GLN A 221 -12.73 16.44 -15.49
N LEU A 222 -11.56 17.07 -15.34
CA LEU A 222 -10.35 16.36 -14.88
C LEU A 222 -10.62 15.65 -13.55
N LEU A 223 -11.23 16.32 -12.57
CA LEU A 223 -11.56 15.70 -11.29
C LEU A 223 -12.53 14.51 -11.40
N LYS A 224 -13.49 14.57 -12.34
CA LYS A 224 -14.36 13.42 -12.60
C LYS A 224 -13.61 12.23 -13.18
N GLU A 225 -12.71 12.50 -14.13
CA GLU A 225 -11.91 11.44 -14.75
C GLU A 225 -10.90 10.85 -13.76
N VAL A 226 -10.20 11.67 -12.98
CA VAL A 226 -9.35 11.20 -11.87
C VAL A 226 -10.16 10.39 -10.86
N SER A 227 -11.36 10.87 -10.51
CA SER A 227 -12.27 10.12 -9.64
C SER A 227 -12.63 8.76 -10.22
N ARG A 228 -12.89 8.69 -11.52
CA ARG A 228 -13.24 7.43 -12.21
C ARG A 228 -12.05 6.48 -12.36
N MET A 229 -10.88 7.01 -12.71
CA MET A 229 -9.71 6.22 -13.12
C MET A 229 -8.82 5.82 -11.93
N ILE A 230 -8.72 6.69 -10.93
CA ILE A 230 -7.75 6.55 -9.83
C ILE A 230 -8.46 6.36 -8.48
N THR A 231 -9.46 7.20 -8.15
CA THR A 231 -10.07 7.17 -6.81
C THR A 231 -11.46 6.52 -6.77
N MET A 232 -11.77 5.68 -7.77
CA MET A 232 -12.96 4.80 -7.87
C MET A 232 -14.29 5.48 -7.49
N GLY A 233 -14.47 6.70 -7.93
CA GLY A 233 -15.71 7.45 -7.76
C GLY A 233 -15.70 8.44 -6.58
N ASP A 234 -14.66 8.47 -5.74
CA ASP A 234 -14.55 9.47 -4.67
C ASP A 234 -13.97 10.78 -5.19
N TYR A 235 -14.87 11.75 -5.32
CA TYR A 235 -14.53 13.10 -5.82
C TYR A 235 -13.67 13.92 -4.84
N GLN A 236 -13.76 13.67 -3.53
CA GLN A 236 -12.95 14.38 -2.55
C GLN A 236 -11.52 13.84 -2.54
N SER A 237 -11.35 12.54 -2.65
CA SER A 237 -10.05 11.91 -2.84
C SER A 237 -9.41 12.34 -4.16
N ALA A 238 -10.18 12.46 -5.25
CA ALA A 238 -9.68 12.98 -6.53
C ALA A 238 -9.15 14.42 -6.42
N LYS A 239 -9.83 15.31 -5.70
CA LYS A 239 -9.34 16.67 -5.43
C LYS A 239 -8.01 16.65 -4.69
N ARG A 240 -7.89 15.83 -3.65
CA ARG A 240 -6.67 15.71 -2.87
C ARG A 240 -5.54 15.14 -3.73
N TRP A 241 -5.83 14.10 -4.48
CA TRP A 241 -4.87 13.47 -5.38
C TRP A 241 -4.31 14.45 -6.43
N VAL A 242 -5.17 15.26 -7.06
CA VAL A 242 -4.75 16.28 -8.03
C VAL A 242 -3.81 17.31 -7.37
N ILE A 243 -4.15 17.77 -6.16
CA ILE A 243 -3.31 18.74 -5.43
C ILE A 243 -1.96 18.12 -5.07
N GLU A 244 -1.94 16.89 -4.59
CA GLU A 244 -0.73 16.23 -4.09
C GLU A 244 0.18 15.73 -5.20
N ASN A 245 -0.37 15.35 -6.36
CA ASN A 245 0.37 14.65 -7.39
C ASN A 245 0.51 15.45 -8.70
N LEU A 246 -0.47 16.23 -9.11
CA LEU A 246 -0.38 17.04 -10.35
C LEU A 246 0.19 18.44 -10.12
N HIS A 247 -0.15 19.08 -8.99
CA HIS A 247 0.44 20.36 -8.64
C HIS A 247 1.95 20.19 -8.43
N GLY A 248 2.75 20.90 -9.17
CA GLY A 248 4.22 20.77 -9.15
C GLY A 248 4.80 19.94 -10.30
N GLN A 249 3.97 19.28 -11.09
CA GLN A 249 4.44 18.69 -12.34
C GLN A 249 4.66 19.77 -13.41
N SER A 250 5.81 19.75 -14.07
CA SER A 250 6.18 20.74 -15.10
C SER A 250 5.27 20.70 -16.34
N TRP A 251 4.47 19.67 -16.49
CA TRP A 251 3.52 19.47 -17.58
C TRP A 251 2.06 19.68 -17.19
N TYR A 252 1.79 20.20 -15.97
CA TYR A 252 0.45 20.50 -15.48
C TYR A 252 0.33 21.95 -15.05
N CYS A 253 -0.70 22.65 -15.51
CA CYS A 253 -1.06 23.97 -14.99
C CYS A 253 -2.57 24.17 -14.91
N GLU A 254 -2.99 25.02 -14.00
CA GLU A 254 -4.35 25.53 -13.89
C GLU A 254 -4.38 27.00 -14.28
N TYR A 255 -5.36 27.38 -15.08
CA TYR A 255 -5.50 28.76 -15.53
C TYR A 255 -6.96 29.17 -15.71
N GLU A 256 -7.24 30.47 -15.70
CA GLU A 256 -8.55 31.04 -15.99
C GLU A 256 -8.69 31.29 -17.50
N PRO A 257 -9.80 30.86 -18.13
CA PRO A 257 -10.01 31.15 -19.54
C PRO A 257 -10.18 32.65 -19.78
N GLU A 258 -9.54 33.20 -20.84
CA GLU A 258 -9.58 34.60 -21.19
C GLU A 258 -10.99 35.11 -21.60
N THR A 259 -11.84 34.20 -22.13
CA THR A 259 -13.17 34.58 -22.60
C THR A 259 -14.18 34.65 -21.46
N LYS A 260 -14.74 35.84 -21.24
CA LYS A 260 -15.85 36.08 -20.32
C LYS A 260 -17.15 35.44 -20.83
N ARG A 261 -17.40 34.18 -20.60
CA ARG A 261 -18.77 33.63 -20.71
C ARG A 261 -19.59 34.05 -19.47
N ARG A 262 -20.86 34.47 -19.68
CA ARG A 262 -21.79 34.77 -18.56
C ARG A 262 -21.92 33.51 -17.69
N GLY A 263 -21.43 33.54 -16.45
CA GLY A 263 -21.50 32.45 -15.49
C GLY A 263 -20.25 32.40 -14.59
N ARG A 264 -20.26 31.48 -13.60
CA ARG A 264 -19.12 31.25 -12.71
C ARG A 264 -17.95 30.71 -13.52
N LYS A 265 -16.84 31.42 -13.56
CA LYS A 265 -15.61 31.00 -14.28
C LYS A 265 -15.14 29.71 -13.67
N GLY A 266 -15.12 28.63 -14.46
CA GLY A 266 -14.46 27.38 -14.12
C GLY A 266 -12.98 27.43 -14.46
N LEU A 267 -12.10 26.97 -13.61
CA LEU A 267 -10.69 26.76 -13.92
C LEU A 267 -10.54 25.74 -15.04
N LEU A 268 -9.64 26.00 -15.97
CA LEU A 268 -9.13 25.05 -16.95
C LEU A 268 -7.82 24.46 -16.44
N CYS A 269 -7.57 23.21 -16.79
CA CYS A 269 -6.33 22.50 -16.54
C CYS A 269 -5.72 22.11 -17.88
N ARG A 270 -4.44 22.40 -18.07
CA ARG A 270 -3.65 21.93 -19.22
C ARG A 270 -2.73 20.81 -18.77
N ILE A 271 -2.74 19.73 -19.54
CA ILE A 271 -1.82 18.59 -19.40
C ILE A 271 -0.98 18.53 -20.68
N GLY A 272 0.27 18.96 -20.61
CA GLY A 272 1.17 19.07 -21.76
C GLY A 272 2.28 20.09 -21.51
N PRO A 273 3.16 20.33 -22.51
CA PRO A 273 4.17 21.34 -22.38
C PRO A 273 3.48 22.69 -22.13
N LEU A 274 3.92 23.38 -21.11
CA LEU A 274 3.53 24.76 -20.87
C LEU A 274 4.06 25.58 -22.05
N ALA A 275 3.22 26.42 -22.67
CA ALA A 275 3.68 27.34 -23.70
C ALA A 275 4.82 28.18 -23.10
N GLU A 276 5.98 28.15 -23.72
CA GLU A 276 7.05 29.11 -23.40
C GLU A 276 6.46 30.49 -23.62
N GLU A 277 6.44 31.34 -22.56
CA GLU A 277 6.10 32.75 -22.66
C GLU A 277 7.17 33.51 -23.43
#